data_69160df6d34dc38792a54d674ed62db4
#
_entry.id   69160df6d34dc38792a54d674ed62db4
#
_cell.length_a   1.000
_cell.length_b   1.000
_cell.length_c   1.000
_cell.angle_alpha   90.00
_cell.angle_beta   90.00
_cell.angle_gamma   90.00
#
_symmetry.space_group_name_H-M   'P 1'
#
loop_
_entity.id
_entity.type
_entity.pdbx_description
1 polymer ?
#
loop_
_entity_poly.entity_id
_entity_poly.type
_entity_poly.pdbx_seq_one_letter_code
_entity_poly.pdbx_strand_id
1 'polypeptide(L)'
;EDRTTRLREYWNEAYALKYKNLVESAAEKLPESLAGTIATQLYRVMAYKDEYEVARLLTAKKFKQSIASQFGEGLRLTYHLAPPVLGAHQNIRKRAFGYWIRYPLMLLARLQWLRETFLDPFARQTERQHEQAWRDRYISFVEALIDSPEKYNLVVAEEIAKLPAEVRG
;
A
#
# COMPACT_ATOMS: atom_id res chain seq x y z
N GLU A 1 -10.16 0.41 -12.49
CA GLU A 1 -9.27 -0.70 -12.15
C GLU A 1 -9.62 -1.18 -10.75
N ASP A 2 -9.95 -2.46 -10.63
CA ASP A 2 -10.44 -3.05 -9.39
C ASP A 2 -9.35 -3.05 -8.28
N ARG A 3 -9.74 -2.68 -7.06
CA ARG A 3 -8.86 -2.65 -5.87
C ARG A 3 -8.23 -4.02 -5.58
N THR A 4 -8.99 -5.09 -5.79
CA THR A 4 -8.52 -6.48 -5.63
C THR A 4 -7.37 -6.79 -6.60
N THR A 5 -7.51 -6.39 -7.87
CA THR A 5 -6.44 -6.54 -8.86
C THR A 5 -5.19 -5.79 -8.47
N ARG A 6 -5.33 -4.56 -7.96
CA ARG A 6 -4.18 -3.77 -7.48
C ARG A 6 -3.47 -4.42 -6.28
N LEU A 7 -4.22 -4.98 -5.34
CA LEU A 7 -3.64 -5.69 -4.17
C LEU A 7 -2.96 -7.00 -4.57
N ARG A 8 -3.47 -7.69 -5.60
CA ARG A 8 -2.80 -8.85 -6.21
C ARG A 8 -1.45 -8.45 -6.80
N GLU A 9 -1.42 -7.35 -7.54
CA GLU A 9 -0.17 -6.81 -8.11
C GLU A 9 0.77 -6.26 -7.04
N TYR A 10 0.21 -5.70 -5.95
CA TYR A 10 0.97 -5.16 -4.82
C TYR A 10 1.73 -6.25 -4.07
N TRP A 11 1.10 -7.39 -3.80
CA TRP A 11 1.73 -8.46 -3.05
C TRP A 11 1.47 -9.86 -3.66
N ASN A 12 0.26 -10.41 -3.46
CA ASN A 12 -0.10 -11.74 -3.94
C ASN A 12 -1.62 -11.96 -3.92
N GLU A 13 -2.04 -13.12 -4.42
CA GLU A 13 -3.46 -13.52 -4.48
C GLU A 13 -4.10 -13.64 -3.10
N ALA A 14 -3.41 -14.25 -2.13
CA ALA A 14 -3.95 -14.45 -0.78
C ALA A 14 -4.25 -13.12 -0.09
N TYR A 15 -3.39 -12.11 -0.27
CA TYR A 15 -3.57 -10.77 0.26
C TYR A 15 -4.78 -10.06 -0.38
N ALA A 16 -4.92 -10.20 -1.69
CA ALA A 16 -6.06 -9.65 -2.42
C ALA A 16 -7.38 -10.32 -2.01
N LEU A 17 -7.37 -11.65 -1.81
CA LEU A 17 -8.54 -12.39 -1.32
C LEU A 17 -8.92 -11.99 0.11
N LYS A 18 -7.94 -11.78 1.01
CA LYS A 18 -8.23 -11.27 2.36
C LYS A 18 -9.02 -9.96 2.30
N TYR A 19 -8.58 -9.01 1.50
CA TYR A 19 -9.30 -7.75 1.29
C TYR A 19 -10.72 -7.99 0.77
N LYS A 20 -10.85 -8.80 -0.30
CA LYS A 20 -12.14 -9.09 -0.94
C LYS A 20 -13.13 -9.69 0.06
N ASN A 21 -12.72 -10.73 0.80
CA ASN A 21 -13.57 -11.41 1.76
C ASN A 21 -14.05 -10.46 2.88
N LEU A 22 -13.16 -9.61 3.40
CA LEU A 22 -13.53 -8.63 4.44
C LEU A 22 -14.55 -7.61 3.90
N VAL A 23 -14.37 -7.12 2.68
CA VAL A 23 -15.30 -6.16 2.07
C VAL A 23 -16.67 -6.80 1.78
N GLU A 24 -16.69 -8.02 1.29
CA GLU A 24 -17.93 -8.77 1.05
C GLU A 24 -18.67 -9.03 2.38
N SER A 25 -17.99 -9.51 3.39
CA SER A 25 -18.58 -9.72 4.72
C SER A 25 -19.07 -8.41 5.38
N ALA A 26 -18.34 -7.31 5.19
CA ALA A 26 -18.79 -6.00 5.67
C ALA A 26 -20.07 -5.55 4.95
N ALA A 27 -20.16 -5.77 3.63
CA ALA A 27 -21.34 -5.42 2.84
C ALA A 27 -22.59 -6.25 3.21
N GLU A 28 -22.37 -7.49 3.66
CA GLU A 28 -23.47 -8.36 4.10
C GLU A 28 -24.00 -8.04 5.50
N LYS A 29 -23.11 -7.58 6.42
CA LYS A 29 -23.43 -7.49 7.85
C LYS A 29 -23.55 -6.07 8.39
N LEU A 30 -23.05 -5.07 7.68
CA LEU A 30 -22.99 -3.69 8.15
C LEU A 30 -23.81 -2.74 7.27
N PRO A 31 -24.21 -1.57 7.78
CA PRO A 31 -24.84 -0.54 6.96
C PRO A 31 -23.97 -0.15 5.75
N GLU A 32 -24.62 0.13 4.62
CA GLU A 32 -23.96 0.43 3.34
C GLU A 32 -22.91 1.55 3.45
N SER A 33 -23.21 2.63 4.19
CA SER A 33 -22.27 3.74 4.41
C SER A 33 -20.98 3.30 5.09
N LEU A 34 -21.12 2.48 6.15
CA LEU A 34 -19.99 1.95 6.92
C LEU A 34 -19.19 0.94 6.10
N ALA A 35 -19.87 0.02 5.40
CA ALA A 35 -19.23 -0.96 4.52
C ALA A 35 -18.44 -0.27 3.38
N GLY A 36 -18.99 0.78 2.77
CA GLY A 36 -18.32 1.58 1.76
C GLY A 36 -17.08 2.31 2.28
N THR A 37 -17.17 2.86 3.50
CA THR A 37 -16.04 3.47 4.22
C THR A 37 -14.96 2.44 4.49
N ILE A 38 -15.31 1.27 5.04
CA ILE A 38 -14.38 0.17 5.30
C ILE A 38 -13.71 -0.26 4.01
N ALA A 39 -14.43 -0.50 2.92
CA ALA A 39 -13.86 -0.91 1.65
C ALA A 39 -12.81 0.08 1.12
N THR A 40 -13.04 1.37 1.32
CA THR A 40 -12.12 2.41 0.88
C THR A 40 -10.89 2.51 1.77
N GLN A 41 -11.09 2.54 3.07
CA GLN A 41 -10.00 2.74 4.03
C GLN A 41 -9.15 1.48 4.22
N LEU A 42 -9.78 0.29 4.19
CA LEU A 42 -9.07 -0.99 4.21
C LEU A 42 -8.11 -1.10 3.02
N TYR A 43 -8.55 -0.75 1.81
CA TYR A 43 -7.66 -0.68 0.66
C TYR A 43 -6.49 0.28 0.89
N ARG A 44 -6.74 1.47 1.46
CA ARG A 44 -5.73 2.49 1.73
C ARG A 44 -4.66 1.99 2.71
N VAL A 45 -5.04 1.27 3.77
CA VAL A 45 -4.07 0.72 4.72
C VAL A 45 -3.34 -0.51 4.19
N MET A 46 -3.99 -1.31 3.34
CA MET A 46 -3.40 -2.48 2.72
C MET A 46 -2.47 -2.15 1.56
N ALA A 47 -2.67 -1.04 0.84
CA ALA A 47 -1.86 -0.62 -0.30
C ALA A 47 -0.82 0.44 0.10
N TYR A 48 0.07 0.10 1.02
CA TYR A 48 1.14 1.00 1.45
C TYR A 48 2.25 1.12 0.40
N LYS A 49 2.74 2.35 0.17
CA LYS A 49 3.82 2.62 -0.79
C LYS A 49 5.19 2.32 -0.16
N ASP A 50 5.52 1.06 -0.03
CA ASP A 50 6.87 0.63 0.35
C ASP A 50 7.86 0.66 -0.83
N GLU A 51 9.10 0.29 -0.57
CA GLU A 51 10.19 0.31 -1.54
C GLU A 51 9.91 -0.59 -2.74
N TYR A 52 9.30 -1.75 -2.52
CA TYR A 52 8.93 -2.69 -3.57
C TYR A 52 7.83 -2.11 -4.47
N GLU A 53 6.81 -1.50 -3.86
CA GLU A 53 5.71 -0.88 -4.60
C GLU A 53 6.18 0.35 -5.38
N VAL A 54 7.01 1.20 -4.79
CA VAL A 54 7.63 2.33 -5.50
C VAL A 54 8.44 1.83 -6.69
N ALA A 55 9.25 0.78 -6.51
CA ALA A 55 10.03 0.18 -7.58
C ALA A 55 9.12 -0.39 -8.69
N ARG A 56 8.05 -1.10 -8.33
CA ARG A 56 7.06 -1.65 -9.27
C ARG A 56 6.40 -0.54 -10.09
N LEU A 57 5.90 0.50 -9.42
CA LEU A 57 5.22 1.62 -10.08
C LEU A 57 6.14 2.37 -11.04
N LEU A 58 7.37 2.68 -10.63
CA LEU A 58 8.34 3.42 -11.46
C LEU A 58 8.85 2.60 -12.66
N THR A 59 8.79 1.27 -12.60
CA THR A 59 9.23 0.39 -13.69
C THR A 59 8.09 -0.12 -14.56
N ALA A 60 6.84 0.11 -14.16
CA ALA A 60 5.65 -0.33 -14.89
C ALA A 60 5.58 0.24 -16.31
N LYS A 61 5.08 -0.57 -17.25
CA LYS A 61 4.83 -0.10 -18.63
C LYS A 61 3.86 1.09 -18.68
N LYS A 62 2.81 1.06 -17.85
CA LYS A 62 1.83 2.15 -17.72
C LYS A 62 2.48 3.48 -17.34
N PHE A 63 3.45 3.48 -16.42
CA PHE A 63 4.19 4.68 -16.04
C PHE A 63 4.95 5.26 -17.24
N LYS A 64 5.69 4.44 -17.98
CA LYS A 64 6.41 4.88 -19.19
C LYS A 64 5.47 5.43 -20.25
N GLN A 65 4.35 4.75 -20.49
CA GLN A 65 3.33 5.17 -21.45
C GLN A 65 2.68 6.50 -21.04
N SER A 66 2.35 6.68 -19.74
CA SER A 66 1.80 7.93 -19.22
C SER A 66 2.76 9.11 -19.40
N ILE A 67 4.05 8.91 -19.14
CA ILE A 67 5.07 9.95 -19.39
C ILE A 67 5.17 10.28 -20.87
N ALA A 68 5.24 9.27 -21.75
CA ALA A 68 5.34 9.48 -23.18
C ALA A 68 4.11 10.20 -23.76
N SER A 69 2.90 9.87 -23.27
CA SER A 69 1.65 10.52 -23.70
C SER A 69 1.54 11.97 -23.26
N GLN A 70 2.10 12.34 -22.10
CA GLN A 70 2.01 13.69 -21.55
C GLN A 70 3.10 14.63 -22.08
N PHE A 71 4.30 14.10 -22.31
CA PHE A 71 5.49 14.91 -22.58
C PHE A 71 6.17 14.58 -23.90
N GLY A 72 5.68 13.61 -24.66
CA GLY A 72 6.28 13.16 -25.91
C GLY A 72 7.34 12.04 -25.72
N GLU A 73 7.88 11.56 -26.83
CA GLU A 73 8.92 10.54 -26.83
C GLU A 73 10.33 11.15 -26.75
N GLY A 74 11.32 10.32 -26.35
CA GLY A 74 12.73 10.72 -26.33
C GLY A 74 13.18 11.46 -25.08
N LEU A 75 12.34 11.54 -24.04
CA LEU A 75 12.68 12.22 -22.79
C LEU A 75 13.76 11.52 -21.97
N ARG A 76 14.65 12.30 -21.40
CA ARG A 76 15.62 11.84 -20.41
C ARG A 76 14.99 11.94 -19.03
N LEU A 77 14.64 10.79 -18.43
CA LEU A 77 14.08 10.72 -17.07
C LEU A 77 15.21 10.74 -16.03
N THR A 78 15.02 11.59 -15.00
CA THR A 78 15.82 11.61 -13.80
C THR A 78 14.94 11.20 -12.62
N TYR A 79 15.38 10.20 -11.86
CA TYR A 79 14.65 9.66 -10.72
C TYR A 79 15.17 10.28 -9.44
N HIS A 80 14.32 10.97 -8.68
CA HIS A 80 14.65 11.52 -7.38
C HIS A 80 14.22 10.56 -6.28
N LEU A 81 15.16 9.75 -5.79
CA LEU A 81 14.91 8.72 -4.80
C LEU A 81 15.70 8.99 -3.52
N ALA A 82 15.16 8.51 -2.42
CA ALA A 82 15.80 8.50 -1.11
C ALA A 82 15.92 7.04 -0.63
N PRO A 83 16.89 6.26 -1.18
CA PRO A 83 17.03 4.86 -0.81
C PRO A 83 17.42 4.74 0.67
N PRO A 84 16.65 4.01 1.50
CA PRO A 84 16.90 3.89 2.93
C PRO A 84 18.23 3.17 3.23
N VAL A 85 18.72 2.36 2.28
CA VAL A 85 20.00 1.64 2.39
C VAL A 85 21.23 2.58 2.34
N LEU A 86 21.07 3.81 1.82
CA LEU A 86 22.17 4.77 1.65
C LEU A 86 22.24 5.84 2.73
N GLY A 87 21.38 5.80 3.73
CA GLY A 87 21.35 6.79 4.80
C GLY A 87 20.88 6.20 6.11
N ALA A 88 21.81 5.80 6.98
CA ALA A 88 21.52 5.65 8.39
C ALA A 88 21.29 7.06 8.98
N HIS A 89 20.05 7.27 9.52
CA HIS A 89 19.67 8.37 10.41
C HIS A 89 19.56 9.82 9.85
N GLN A 90 18.35 10.35 10.00
CA GLN A 90 17.92 11.76 10.18
C GLN A 90 18.02 12.76 9.01
N ASN A 91 18.73 12.51 7.90
CA ASN A 91 18.72 13.42 6.75
C ASN A 91 18.73 12.65 5.42
N ILE A 92 17.63 11.97 5.13
CA ILE A 92 17.49 11.27 3.83
C ILE A 92 17.24 12.32 2.74
N ARG A 93 18.33 12.85 2.16
CA ARG A 93 18.24 13.73 1.00
C ARG A 93 17.93 12.91 -0.24
N LYS A 94 16.89 13.32 -0.97
CA LYS A 94 16.61 12.77 -2.30
C LYS A 94 17.83 12.97 -3.19
N ARG A 95 18.30 11.90 -3.81
CA ARG A 95 19.40 11.93 -4.79
C ARG A 95 18.83 11.73 -6.20
N ALA A 96 19.42 12.43 -7.16
CA ALA A 96 19.08 12.30 -8.56
C ALA A 96 19.82 11.10 -9.18
N PHE A 97 19.08 10.21 -9.79
CA PHE A 97 19.61 9.05 -10.50
C PHE A 97 19.21 9.11 -11.97
N GLY A 98 20.13 8.79 -12.85
CA GLY A 98 19.84 8.66 -14.27
C GLY A 98 19.03 7.39 -14.58
N TYR A 99 18.78 7.16 -15.88
CA TYR A 99 17.95 6.05 -16.35
C TYR A 99 18.43 4.66 -15.90
N TRP A 100 19.72 4.50 -15.63
CA TRP A 100 20.34 3.23 -15.19
C TRP A 100 19.71 2.67 -13.90
N ILE A 101 19.17 3.54 -13.02
CA ILE A 101 18.52 3.12 -11.76
C ILE A 101 17.31 2.20 -12.01
N ARG A 102 16.77 2.23 -13.21
CA ARG A 102 15.62 1.38 -13.57
C ARG A 102 15.93 -0.11 -13.45
N TYR A 103 17.16 -0.52 -13.71
CA TYR A 103 17.55 -1.95 -13.64
C TYR A 103 17.49 -2.48 -12.20
N PRO A 104 18.15 -1.87 -11.21
CA PRO A 104 17.99 -2.29 -9.82
C PRO A 104 16.55 -2.12 -9.31
N LEU A 105 15.78 -1.12 -9.76
CA LEU A 105 14.36 -1.02 -9.41
C LEU A 105 13.54 -2.17 -9.99
N MET A 106 13.82 -2.62 -11.22
CA MET A 106 13.14 -3.79 -11.79
C MET A 106 13.45 -5.08 -11.01
N LEU A 107 14.68 -5.22 -10.53
CA LEU A 107 15.05 -6.35 -9.67
C LEU A 107 14.30 -6.25 -8.33
N LEU A 108 14.31 -5.08 -7.71
CA LEU A 108 13.60 -4.84 -6.43
C LEU A 108 12.09 -5.12 -6.57
N ALA A 109 11.45 -4.66 -7.65
CA ALA A 109 10.05 -4.93 -7.92
C ALA A 109 9.72 -6.44 -8.00
N ARG A 110 10.66 -7.26 -8.51
CA ARG A 110 10.50 -8.72 -8.56
C ARG A 110 10.67 -9.40 -7.20
N LEU A 111 11.33 -8.73 -6.27
CA LEU A 111 11.57 -9.23 -4.91
C LEU A 111 10.44 -8.90 -3.93
N GLN A 112 9.29 -8.43 -4.40
CA GLN A 112 8.13 -8.10 -3.55
C GLN A 112 7.63 -9.28 -2.69
N TRP A 113 7.93 -10.52 -3.07
CA TRP A 113 7.62 -11.71 -2.30
C TRP A 113 8.43 -11.82 -1.00
N LEU A 114 9.56 -11.10 -0.88
CA LEU A 114 10.33 -10.99 0.36
C LEU A 114 9.63 -10.16 1.44
N ARG A 115 8.59 -9.40 1.06
CA ARG A 115 7.83 -8.54 1.96
C ARG A 115 7.38 -9.32 3.20
N GLU A 116 7.73 -8.78 4.38
CA GLU A 116 7.41 -9.37 5.68
C GLU A 116 8.03 -10.75 5.95
N THR A 117 9.02 -11.17 5.17
CA THR A 117 9.83 -12.35 5.48
C THR A 117 11.07 -11.95 6.29
N PHE A 118 11.75 -12.95 6.86
CA PHE A 118 13.01 -12.71 7.58
C PHE A 118 14.15 -12.22 6.67
N LEU A 119 14.02 -12.40 5.36
CA LEU A 119 14.97 -11.93 4.34
C LEU A 119 14.65 -10.52 3.83
N ASP A 120 13.58 -9.88 4.29
CA ASP A 120 13.21 -8.54 3.88
C ASP A 120 14.23 -7.52 4.42
N PRO A 121 15.05 -6.88 3.57
CA PRO A 121 16.07 -5.93 4.02
C PRO A 121 15.49 -4.67 4.66
N PHE A 122 14.20 -4.41 4.44
CA PHE A 122 13.49 -3.24 4.94
C PHE A 122 12.66 -3.53 6.20
N ALA A 123 12.55 -4.79 6.64
CA ALA A 123 11.71 -5.20 7.78
C ALA A 123 12.05 -4.47 9.11
N ARG A 124 13.30 -4.02 9.27
CA ARG A 124 13.79 -3.36 10.48
C ARG A 124 13.55 -1.84 10.52
N GLN A 125 12.98 -1.26 9.47
CA GLN A 125 12.69 0.17 9.45
C GLN A 125 11.52 0.48 10.38
N THR A 126 11.72 1.42 11.30
CA THR A 126 10.72 1.80 12.30
C THR A 126 9.41 2.28 11.67
N GLU A 127 9.51 3.11 10.61
CA GLU A 127 8.34 3.60 9.87
C GLU A 127 7.52 2.45 9.30
N ARG A 128 8.20 1.46 8.71
CA ARG A 128 7.54 0.30 8.12
C ARG A 128 6.87 -0.58 9.18
N GLN A 129 7.51 -0.77 10.33
CA GLN A 129 6.92 -1.50 11.45
C GLN A 129 5.67 -0.79 11.99
N HIS A 130 5.69 0.55 12.07
CA HIS A 130 4.53 1.33 12.47
C HIS A 130 3.39 1.20 11.46
N GLU A 131 3.69 1.26 10.16
CA GLU A 131 2.68 1.09 9.10
C GLU A 131 2.06 -0.31 9.10
N GLN A 132 2.87 -1.36 9.30
CA GLN A 132 2.38 -2.73 9.44
C GLN A 132 1.50 -2.89 10.68
N ALA A 133 1.95 -2.39 11.84
CA ALA A 133 1.18 -2.44 13.07
C ALA A 133 -0.15 -1.68 12.95
N TRP A 134 -0.15 -0.53 12.27
CA TRP A 134 -1.34 0.25 12.00
C TRP A 134 -2.33 -0.51 11.09
N ARG A 135 -1.83 -1.08 9.99
CA ARG A 135 -2.62 -1.92 9.08
C ARG A 135 -3.25 -3.09 9.83
N ASP A 136 -2.47 -3.82 10.62
CA ASP A 136 -2.93 -5.03 11.31
C ASP A 136 -3.97 -4.69 12.37
N ARG A 137 -3.80 -3.58 13.11
CA ARG A 137 -4.82 -3.08 14.04
C ARG A 137 -6.11 -2.71 13.34
N TYR A 138 -6.03 -2.05 12.18
CA TYR A 138 -7.21 -1.69 11.42
C TYR A 138 -7.93 -2.93 10.87
N ILE A 139 -7.20 -3.90 10.36
CA ILE A 139 -7.77 -5.19 9.91
C ILE A 139 -8.47 -5.89 11.09
N SER A 140 -7.82 -5.99 12.25
CA SER A 140 -8.42 -6.62 13.44
C SER A 140 -9.67 -5.89 13.92
N PHE A 141 -9.72 -4.56 13.84
CA PHE A 141 -10.92 -3.79 14.12
C PHE A 141 -12.06 -4.15 13.16
N VAL A 142 -11.78 -4.21 11.86
CA VAL A 142 -12.77 -4.57 10.84
C VAL A 142 -13.28 -6.01 11.05
N GLU A 143 -12.38 -6.96 11.30
CA GLU A 143 -12.72 -8.36 11.60
C GLU A 143 -13.64 -8.45 12.83
N ALA A 144 -13.29 -7.81 13.93
CA ALA A 144 -14.09 -7.81 15.16
C ALA A 144 -15.47 -7.15 14.98
N LEU A 145 -15.54 -6.08 14.19
CA LEU A 145 -16.79 -5.39 13.89
C LEU A 145 -17.72 -6.28 13.04
N ILE A 146 -17.18 -6.99 12.05
CA ILE A 146 -17.93 -7.92 11.21
C ILE A 146 -18.40 -9.14 11.99
N ASP A 147 -17.60 -9.63 12.93
CA ASP A 147 -17.91 -10.82 13.71
C ASP A 147 -19.01 -10.59 14.74
N SER A 148 -19.12 -9.40 15.30
CA SER A 148 -20.09 -9.07 16.36
C SER A 148 -20.56 -7.61 16.26
N PRO A 149 -21.30 -7.22 15.20
CA PRO A 149 -21.72 -5.83 14.97
C PRO A 149 -22.55 -5.25 16.13
N GLU A 150 -23.32 -6.10 16.79
CA GLU A 150 -24.20 -5.73 17.90
C GLU A 150 -23.46 -5.26 19.17
N LYS A 151 -22.16 -5.58 19.27
CA LYS A 151 -21.33 -5.13 20.41
C LYS A 151 -20.80 -3.71 20.25
N TYR A 152 -20.96 -3.11 19.07
CA TYR A 152 -20.38 -1.83 18.74
C TYR A 152 -21.44 -0.75 18.53
N ASN A 153 -21.13 0.46 18.98
CA ASN A 153 -21.89 1.63 18.54
C ASN A 153 -21.45 1.95 17.09
N LEU A 154 -22.37 1.77 16.15
CA LEU A 154 -22.07 1.91 14.71
C LEU A 154 -21.65 3.34 14.32
N VAL A 155 -22.11 4.37 15.05
CA VAL A 155 -21.68 5.76 14.82
C VAL A 155 -20.20 5.92 15.17
N VAL A 156 -19.78 5.38 16.32
CA VAL A 156 -18.37 5.40 16.75
C VAL A 156 -17.52 4.52 15.82
N ALA A 157 -18.06 3.37 15.40
CA ALA A 157 -17.38 2.48 14.46
C ALA A 157 -17.13 3.17 13.09
N GLU A 158 -18.06 3.98 12.61
CA GLU A 158 -17.89 4.75 11.38
C GLU A 158 -16.80 5.82 11.53
N GLU A 159 -16.71 6.51 12.66
CA GLU A 159 -15.62 7.46 12.92
C GLU A 159 -14.25 6.75 12.99
N ILE A 160 -14.17 5.61 13.67
CA ILE A 160 -12.94 4.80 13.69
C ILE A 160 -12.56 4.32 12.27
N ALA A 161 -13.55 3.90 11.48
CA ALA A 161 -13.33 3.44 10.12
C ALA A 161 -12.76 4.54 9.21
N LYS A 162 -13.00 5.82 9.49
CA LYS A 162 -12.46 6.98 8.73
C LYS A 162 -11.02 7.35 9.11
N LEU A 163 -10.51 6.94 10.26
CA LEU A 163 -9.18 7.34 10.75
C LEU A 163 -8.04 7.19 9.72
N PRO A 164 -7.98 6.16 8.87
CA PRO A 164 -6.92 6.07 7.87
C PRO A 164 -6.91 7.23 6.85
N ALA A 165 -8.05 7.89 6.63
CA ALA A 165 -8.11 9.07 5.78
C ALA A 165 -7.44 10.30 6.43
N GLU A 166 -7.59 10.44 7.74
CA GLU A 166 -7.06 11.57 8.49
C GLU A 166 -5.56 11.44 8.76
N VAL A 167 -5.09 10.23 9.04
CA VAL A 167 -3.67 9.95 9.34
C VAL A 167 -2.79 10.00 8.10
N ARG A 168 -3.35 9.66 6.92
CA ARG A 168 -2.63 9.55 5.65
C ARG A 168 -3.09 10.57 4.61
N GLY A 169 -3.73 11.63 5.05
CA GLY A 169 -4.24 12.71 4.19
C GLY A 169 -3.17 13.55 3.52
#